data_e811709f28b94d260456e271393c09ea
#
_entry.id   e811709f28b94d260456e271393c09ea
#
_cell.length_a   1.000
_cell.length_b   1.000
_cell.length_c   1.000
_cell.angle_alpha   90.00
_cell.angle_beta   90.00
_cell.angle_gamma   90.00
#
_symmetry.space_group_name_H-M   'P 1'
#
loop_
_entity.id
_entity.type
_entity.pdbx_description
1 polymer ?
#
loop_
_entity_poly.entity_id
_entity_poly.type
_entity_poly.pdbx_seq_one_letter_code
_entity_poly.pdbx_strand_id
1 'polypeptide(L)'
;MTAFNILDDRSAWQKDFEQRLHAPYTAAGFSLPAAERLVEYIRARIGDWTVAEITDAGTRVGHVAVDVADDHGVLVGQIQDLRVDAPHTGRGYEEAARDWAEAWCAERGARRLGIRLTGPAGDLFGGYGVRGQLRARSISPAPEPVHGVTARPMTPAEYPAWLASETAAYVADIVRSGAMSPEEAARKADRDFGNLLPQGLDTPDNSVLVLEASGEPIGSGWLKHGHLPGVTYGYSLHVEERHRGKGYGRGAMAAGEQVALAAGDSMLMFTVWGGNEVAMNLYTSAGYQVVEESRTLDLPQGSA
;
A
#
# COMPACT_ATOMS: atom_id res chain seq x y z
N MET A 1 3.20 -10.55 -35.57
CA MET A 1 2.16 -11.02 -34.64
C MET A 1 2.82 -11.14 -33.27
N THR A 2 2.28 -10.46 -32.29
CA THR A 2 2.78 -10.50 -30.92
C THR A 2 2.59 -11.90 -30.35
N ALA A 3 3.65 -12.47 -29.74
CA ALA A 3 3.62 -13.76 -29.09
C ALA A 3 4.23 -13.67 -27.69
N PHE A 4 3.79 -14.57 -26.81
CA PHE A 4 4.23 -14.64 -25.40
C PHE A 4 4.85 -16.02 -25.17
N ASN A 5 6.14 -16.04 -24.91
CA ASN A 5 6.91 -17.28 -24.73
C ASN A 5 7.35 -17.40 -23.28
N ILE A 6 6.81 -18.36 -22.53
CA ILE A 6 7.21 -18.61 -21.14
C ILE A 6 8.68 -18.99 -21.12
N LEU A 7 9.45 -18.33 -20.24
CA LEU A 7 10.88 -18.55 -20.09
C LEU A 7 11.16 -19.69 -19.12
N ASP A 8 11.92 -20.69 -19.57
CA ASP A 8 12.51 -21.72 -18.70
C ASP A 8 13.68 -21.14 -17.90
N ASP A 9 14.55 -20.36 -18.54
CA ASP A 9 15.63 -19.60 -17.90
C ASP A 9 15.23 -18.12 -17.76
N ARG A 10 15.04 -17.70 -16.52
CA ARG A 10 14.62 -16.33 -16.15
C ARG A 10 15.78 -15.47 -15.65
N SER A 11 17.00 -15.97 -15.63
CA SER A 11 18.14 -15.34 -14.95
C SER A 11 18.42 -13.90 -15.47
N ALA A 12 18.33 -13.71 -16.78
CA ALA A 12 18.55 -12.39 -17.40
C ALA A 12 17.46 -11.38 -17.02
N TRP A 13 16.17 -11.79 -17.06
CA TRP A 13 15.06 -10.98 -16.61
C TRP A 13 15.16 -10.67 -15.12
N GLN A 14 15.42 -11.68 -14.28
CA GLN A 14 15.51 -11.50 -12.84
C GLN A 14 16.58 -10.48 -12.47
N LYS A 15 17.76 -10.56 -13.07
CA LYS A 15 18.85 -9.60 -12.87
C LYS A 15 18.42 -8.16 -13.22
N ASP A 16 17.77 -7.96 -14.37
CA ASP A 16 17.25 -6.65 -14.78
C ASP A 16 16.16 -6.15 -13.83
N PHE A 17 15.22 -7.02 -13.45
CA PHE A 17 14.13 -6.69 -12.52
C PHE A 17 14.67 -6.28 -11.15
N GLU A 18 15.59 -7.05 -10.57
CA GLU A 18 16.20 -6.74 -9.27
C GLU A 18 16.97 -5.40 -9.27
N GLN A 19 17.62 -5.04 -10.36
CA GLN A 19 18.29 -3.75 -10.50
C GLN A 19 17.32 -2.56 -10.47
N ARG A 20 16.07 -2.76 -10.85
CA ARG A 20 15.04 -1.71 -10.92
C ARG A 20 14.23 -1.58 -9.65
N LEU A 21 14.22 -2.60 -8.77
CA LEU A 21 13.31 -2.68 -7.63
C LEU A 21 13.37 -1.48 -6.67
N HIS A 22 14.58 -0.93 -6.44
CA HIS A 22 14.76 0.17 -5.48
C HIS A 22 14.42 1.55 -6.05
N ALA A 23 14.51 1.71 -7.37
CA ALA A 23 14.43 3.02 -8.01
C ALA A 23 13.16 3.82 -7.65
N PRO A 24 11.95 3.22 -7.62
CA PRO A 24 10.75 3.95 -7.25
C PRO A 24 10.78 4.47 -5.81
N TYR A 25 11.29 3.67 -4.88
CA TYR A 25 11.35 4.01 -3.46
C TYR A 25 12.41 5.08 -3.18
N THR A 26 13.59 4.95 -3.76
CA THR A 26 14.64 5.97 -3.62
C THR A 26 14.23 7.29 -4.29
N ALA A 27 13.51 7.24 -5.42
CA ALA A 27 12.92 8.41 -6.05
C ALA A 27 11.85 9.09 -5.18
N ALA A 28 11.12 8.31 -4.36
CA ALA A 28 10.17 8.82 -3.38
C ALA A 28 10.83 9.35 -2.09
N GLY A 29 12.17 9.28 -1.99
CA GLY A 29 12.95 9.81 -0.89
C GLY A 29 13.31 8.82 0.22
N PHE A 30 12.98 7.52 0.07
CA PHE A 30 13.42 6.50 1.01
C PHE A 30 14.94 6.35 0.97
N SER A 31 15.55 6.14 2.14
CA SER A 31 16.96 5.73 2.22
C SER A 31 17.15 4.36 1.59
N LEU A 32 18.36 4.05 1.11
CA LEU A 32 18.64 2.74 0.53
C LEU A 32 18.32 1.57 1.51
N PRO A 33 18.67 1.64 2.81
CA PRO A 33 18.26 0.61 3.77
C PRO A 33 16.74 0.46 3.93
N ALA A 34 15.96 1.55 3.83
CA ALA A 34 14.51 1.48 3.87
C ALA A 34 13.94 0.88 2.60
N ALA A 35 14.45 1.27 1.43
CA ALA A 35 14.06 0.71 0.14
C ALA A 35 14.37 -0.79 0.05
N GLU A 36 15.53 -1.25 0.58
CA GLU A 36 15.88 -2.67 0.68
C GLU A 36 14.82 -3.46 1.45
N ARG A 37 14.36 -2.95 2.57
CA ARG A 37 13.30 -3.60 3.37
C ARG A 37 11.97 -3.69 2.61
N LEU A 38 11.60 -2.65 1.86
CA LEU A 38 10.38 -2.66 1.06
C LEU A 38 10.41 -3.71 -0.06
N VAL A 39 11.56 -3.92 -0.69
CA VAL A 39 11.70 -4.88 -1.80
C VAL A 39 12.01 -6.31 -1.34
N GLU A 40 12.39 -6.52 -0.09
CA GLU A 40 12.74 -7.85 0.47
C GLU A 40 11.60 -8.86 0.28
N TYR A 41 10.36 -8.44 0.54
CA TYR A 41 9.17 -9.25 0.34
C TYR A 41 8.97 -9.65 -1.13
N ILE A 42 9.22 -8.71 -2.05
CA ILE A 42 9.12 -8.94 -3.50
C ILE A 42 10.17 -9.97 -3.91
N ARG A 43 11.42 -9.73 -3.50
CA ARG A 43 12.58 -10.59 -3.83
C ARG A 43 12.38 -12.03 -3.36
N ALA A 44 11.81 -12.23 -2.18
CA ALA A 44 11.55 -13.57 -1.64
C ALA A 44 10.57 -14.40 -2.49
N ARG A 45 9.72 -13.75 -3.33
CA ARG A 45 8.68 -14.41 -4.12
C ARG A 45 8.99 -14.52 -5.61
N ILE A 46 10.04 -13.89 -6.10
CA ILE A 46 10.41 -13.91 -7.53
C ILE A 46 10.49 -15.34 -8.09
N GLY A 47 10.93 -16.30 -7.27
CA GLY A 47 11.02 -17.70 -7.63
C GLY A 47 9.71 -18.36 -8.05
N ASP A 48 8.58 -17.86 -7.59
CA ASP A 48 7.24 -18.44 -7.80
C ASP A 48 6.56 -17.90 -9.07
N TRP A 49 7.10 -16.85 -9.70
CA TRP A 49 6.44 -16.17 -10.80
C TRP A 49 6.67 -16.87 -12.15
N THR A 50 5.66 -16.83 -13.01
CA THR A 50 5.79 -17.17 -14.42
C THR A 50 6.19 -15.94 -15.20
N VAL A 51 7.26 -16.02 -15.97
CA VAL A 51 7.76 -14.93 -16.81
C VAL A 51 7.63 -15.31 -18.26
N ALA A 52 7.01 -14.44 -19.05
CA ALA A 52 6.94 -14.58 -20.49
C ALA A 52 7.70 -13.45 -21.19
N GLU A 53 8.45 -13.82 -22.20
CA GLU A 53 9.04 -12.87 -23.15
C GLU A 53 7.97 -12.44 -24.15
N ILE A 54 7.88 -11.13 -24.40
CA ILE A 54 7.02 -10.54 -25.44
C ILE A 54 7.84 -10.45 -26.70
N THR A 55 7.39 -11.08 -27.78
CA THR A 55 8.08 -11.04 -29.07
C THR A 55 7.14 -10.55 -30.18
N ASP A 56 7.69 -9.81 -31.15
CA ASP A 56 7.00 -9.49 -32.41
C ASP A 56 7.90 -9.86 -33.59
N ALA A 57 7.34 -10.66 -34.51
CA ALA A 57 8.05 -11.22 -35.68
C ALA A 57 9.42 -11.86 -35.29
N GLY A 58 9.49 -12.52 -34.11
CA GLY A 58 10.69 -13.17 -33.59
C GLY A 58 11.70 -12.24 -32.91
N THR A 59 11.40 -10.95 -32.80
CA THR A 59 12.23 -9.98 -32.06
C THR A 59 11.64 -9.78 -30.67
N ARG A 60 12.46 -9.88 -29.63
CA ARG A 60 12.05 -9.54 -28.28
C ARG A 60 11.74 -8.04 -28.18
N VAL A 61 10.59 -7.72 -27.57
CA VAL A 61 10.12 -6.35 -27.35
C VAL A 61 9.85 -6.04 -25.87
N GLY A 62 9.83 -7.05 -24.98
CA GLY A 62 9.60 -6.85 -23.56
C GLY A 62 9.40 -8.16 -22.78
N HIS A 63 8.90 -8.02 -21.56
CA HIS A 63 8.55 -9.13 -20.66
C HIS A 63 7.28 -8.82 -19.88
N VAL A 64 6.59 -9.89 -19.47
CA VAL A 64 5.53 -9.84 -18.47
C VAL A 64 5.73 -10.96 -17.46
N ALA A 65 5.60 -10.65 -16.17
CA ALA A 65 5.69 -11.62 -15.07
C ALA A 65 4.37 -11.65 -14.32
N VAL A 66 3.86 -12.85 -14.07
CA VAL A 66 2.57 -13.08 -13.42
C VAL A 66 2.67 -14.22 -12.42
N ASP A 67 1.80 -14.22 -11.43
CA ASP A 67 1.53 -15.37 -10.58
C ASP A 67 0.04 -15.51 -10.27
N VAL A 68 -0.35 -16.67 -9.76
CA VAL A 68 -1.67 -16.93 -9.18
C VAL A 68 -1.47 -17.56 -7.83
N ALA A 69 -2.06 -16.97 -6.80
CA ALA A 69 -1.99 -17.44 -5.43
C ALA A 69 -3.37 -17.53 -4.80
N ASP A 70 -3.50 -18.42 -3.81
CA ASP A 70 -4.70 -18.48 -2.97
C ASP A 70 -4.69 -17.32 -1.96
N ASP A 71 -5.76 -16.55 -1.98
CA ASP A 71 -6.03 -15.49 -1.01
C ASP A 71 -7.33 -15.85 -0.28
N HIS A 72 -7.20 -16.55 0.86
CA HIS A 72 -8.33 -17.00 1.69
C HIS A 72 -9.40 -17.83 0.93
N GLY A 73 -8.96 -18.76 0.11
CA GLY A 73 -9.85 -19.64 -0.68
C GLY A 73 -10.32 -19.04 -2.00
N VAL A 74 -9.80 -17.90 -2.38
CA VAL A 74 -10.03 -17.27 -3.69
C VAL A 74 -8.71 -17.20 -4.44
N LEU A 75 -8.66 -17.75 -5.65
CA LEU A 75 -7.48 -17.60 -6.49
C LEU A 75 -7.42 -16.18 -7.05
N VAL A 76 -6.30 -15.52 -6.80
CA VAL A 76 -6.01 -14.15 -7.25
C VAL A 76 -4.76 -14.17 -8.10
N GLY A 77 -4.88 -13.64 -9.32
CA GLY A 77 -3.75 -13.38 -10.20
C GLY A 77 -3.08 -12.05 -9.84
N GLN A 78 -1.80 -11.94 -10.12
CA GLN A 78 -1.05 -10.70 -9.94
C GLN A 78 -0.11 -10.48 -11.13
N ILE A 79 -0.15 -9.29 -11.73
CA ILE A 79 0.92 -8.83 -12.62
C ILE A 79 2.03 -8.28 -11.74
N GLN A 80 3.19 -8.95 -11.77
CA GLN A 80 4.33 -8.63 -10.93
C GLN A 80 5.36 -7.73 -11.62
N ASP A 81 5.46 -7.86 -12.94
CA ASP A 81 6.26 -7.00 -13.81
C ASP A 81 5.61 -6.96 -15.19
N LEU A 82 5.57 -5.80 -15.81
CA LEU A 82 5.19 -5.61 -17.19
C LEU A 82 6.07 -4.52 -17.77
N ARG A 83 6.91 -4.88 -18.70
CA ARG A 83 7.85 -3.95 -19.31
C ARG A 83 7.99 -4.19 -20.80
N VAL A 84 7.83 -3.12 -21.55
CA VAL A 84 8.19 -3.04 -22.96
C VAL A 84 9.51 -2.29 -23.09
N ASP A 85 10.42 -2.79 -23.90
CA ASP A 85 11.73 -2.17 -24.15
C ASP A 85 11.55 -0.82 -24.84
N ALA A 86 12.32 0.21 -24.43
CA ALA A 86 12.13 1.60 -24.84
C ALA A 86 11.92 1.86 -26.35
N PRO A 87 12.59 1.15 -27.30
CA PRO A 87 12.33 1.36 -28.72
C PRO A 87 10.96 0.88 -29.21
N HIS A 88 10.23 0.15 -28.36
CA HIS A 88 8.97 -0.51 -28.72
C HIS A 88 7.76 0.03 -27.95
N THR A 89 7.95 0.92 -26.97
CA THR A 89 6.86 1.52 -26.17
C THR A 89 5.85 2.26 -27.02
N GLY A 90 4.57 2.25 -26.59
CA GLY A 90 3.47 2.94 -27.26
C GLY A 90 3.05 2.34 -28.60
N ARG A 91 3.38 1.07 -28.85
CA ARG A 91 2.98 0.33 -30.07
C ARG A 91 1.92 -0.73 -29.81
N GLY A 92 1.27 -0.69 -28.63
CA GLY A 92 0.22 -1.65 -28.25
C GLY A 92 0.74 -2.93 -27.60
N TYR A 93 2.05 -3.06 -27.36
CA TYR A 93 2.61 -4.25 -26.71
C TYR A 93 2.30 -4.29 -25.22
N GLU A 94 2.17 -3.14 -24.57
CA GLU A 94 1.77 -3.01 -23.17
C GLU A 94 0.34 -3.51 -22.98
N GLU A 95 -0.58 -3.12 -23.86
CA GLU A 95 -1.97 -3.57 -23.86
C GLU A 95 -2.06 -5.07 -24.16
N ALA A 96 -1.32 -5.56 -25.14
CA ALA A 96 -1.27 -6.98 -25.45
C ALA A 96 -0.74 -7.82 -24.28
N ALA A 97 0.26 -7.30 -23.53
CA ALA A 97 0.80 -7.98 -22.36
C ALA A 97 -0.18 -8.02 -21.20
N ARG A 98 -0.92 -6.92 -20.96
CA ARG A 98 -2.01 -6.89 -19.98
C ARG A 98 -3.09 -7.92 -20.34
N ASP A 99 -3.57 -7.90 -21.57
CA ASP A 99 -4.64 -8.79 -22.05
C ASP A 99 -4.20 -10.27 -21.96
N TRP A 100 -2.93 -10.56 -22.28
CA TRP A 100 -2.36 -11.89 -22.07
C TRP A 100 -2.35 -12.30 -20.60
N ALA A 101 -1.94 -11.39 -19.69
CA ALA A 101 -1.91 -11.67 -18.25
C ALA A 101 -3.33 -11.92 -17.69
N GLU A 102 -4.33 -11.16 -18.16
CA GLU A 102 -5.75 -11.38 -17.81
C GLU A 102 -6.21 -12.78 -18.22
N ALA A 103 -5.97 -13.15 -19.47
CA ALA A 103 -6.34 -14.47 -19.99
C ALA A 103 -5.57 -15.59 -19.26
N TRP A 104 -4.26 -15.45 -19.08
CA TRP A 104 -3.41 -16.44 -18.43
C TRP A 104 -3.84 -16.73 -16.99
N CYS A 105 -4.20 -15.69 -16.23
CA CYS A 105 -4.69 -15.81 -14.86
C CYS A 105 -6.12 -16.40 -14.82
N ALA A 106 -7.01 -15.97 -15.71
CA ALA A 106 -8.37 -16.49 -15.81
C ALA A 106 -8.39 -18.00 -16.13
N GLU A 107 -7.56 -18.47 -17.07
CA GLU A 107 -7.39 -19.88 -17.42
C GLU A 107 -6.95 -20.75 -16.23
N ARG A 108 -6.30 -20.14 -15.22
CA ARG A 108 -5.87 -20.80 -13.98
C ARG A 108 -6.85 -20.65 -12.83
N GLY A 109 -8.04 -20.16 -13.13
CA GLY A 109 -9.15 -20.05 -12.18
C GLY A 109 -9.08 -18.82 -11.27
N ALA A 110 -8.17 -17.86 -11.56
CA ALA A 110 -8.16 -16.60 -10.83
C ALA A 110 -9.48 -15.85 -11.06
N ARG A 111 -10.09 -15.37 -9.97
CA ARG A 111 -11.32 -14.57 -10.02
C ARG A 111 -11.04 -13.07 -10.09
N ARG A 112 -9.84 -12.69 -9.75
CA ARG A 112 -9.39 -11.31 -9.73
C ARG A 112 -7.93 -11.24 -10.20
N LEU A 113 -7.60 -10.16 -10.88
CA LEU A 113 -6.23 -9.84 -11.25
C LEU A 113 -5.83 -8.53 -10.59
N GLY A 114 -4.70 -8.53 -9.90
CA GLY A 114 -4.09 -7.36 -9.26
C GLY A 114 -2.89 -6.86 -10.02
N ILE A 115 -2.56 -5.59 -9.79
CA ILE A 115 -1.27 -4.99 -10.14
C ILE A 115 -0.87 -3.99 -9.07
N ARG A 116 0.42 -3.90 -8.80
CA ARG A 116 1.03 -2.85 -7.98
C ARG A 116 1.86 -1.93 -8.87
N LEU A 117 1.41 -0.70 -8.99
CA LEU A 117 2.06 0.34 -9.77
C LEU A 117 2.97 1.16 -8.86
N THR A 118 4.22 1.34 -9.27
CA THR A 118 5.19 2.22 -8.61
C THR A 118 5.44 3.41 -9.53
N GLY A 119 5.07 4.60 -9.07
CA GLY A 119 5.12 5.82 -9.87
C GLY A 119 3.77 6.18 -10.51
N PRO A 120 3.73 7.18 -11.40
CA PRO A 120 2.50 7.64 -12.02
C PRO A 120 1.82 6.51 -12.81
N ALA A 121 0.58 6.20 -12.44
CA ALA A 121 -0.23 5.27 -13.21
C ALA A 121 -0.58 5.92 -14.56
N GLY A 122 -0.11 5.31 -15.66
CA GLY A 122 -0.62 5.64 -16.99
C GLY A 122 -2.01 5.06 -17.21
N ASP A 123 -2.58 5.26 -18.40
CA ASP A 123 -3.94 4.82 -18.75
C ASP A 123 -4.07 3.29 -18.91
N LEU A 124 -2.94 2.56 -19.00
CA LEU A 124 -2.91 1.11 -19.27
C LEU A 124 -3.81 0.30 -18.33
N PHE A 125 -3.84 0.66 -17.05
CA PHE A 125 -4.67 0.01 -16.02
C PHE A 125 -5.81 0.92 -15.53
N GLY A 126 -6.26 1.88 -16.35
CA GLY A 126 -7.35 2.81 -16.02
C GLY A 126 -8.69 2.11 -15.74
N GLY A 127 -8.93 0.93 -16.34
CA GLY A 127 -10.11 0.12 -16.08
C GLY A 127 -10.06 -0.71 -14.77
N TYR A 128 -8.92 -0.74 -14.07
CA TYR A 128 -8.78 -1.47 -12.82
C TYR A 128 -9.15 -0.58 -11.63
N GLY A 129 -9.97 -1.09 -10.71
CA GLY A 129 -10.36 -0.35 -9.51
C GLY A 129 -9.19 -0.18 -8.54
N VAL A 130 -9.00 1.03 -8.01
CA VAL A 130 -7.99 1.32 -6.99
C VAL A 130 -8.37 0.63 -5.67
N ARG A 131 -7.48 -0.22 -5.16
CA ARG A 131 -7.64 -0.94 -3.88
C ARG A 131 -7.00 -0.20 -2.72
N GLY A 132 -5.88 0.47 -2.98
CA GLY A 132 -5.17 1.22 -1.97
C GLY A 132 -3.93 1.89 -2.53
N GLN A 133 -3.40 2.84 -1.75
CA GLN A 133 -2.17 3.54 -2.07
C GLN A 133 -1.25 3.54 -0.86
N LEU A 134 0.00 3.15 -1.06
CA LEU A 134 1.08 3.46 -0.12
C LEU A 134 1.53 4.89 -0.40
N ARG A 135 1.45 5.72 0.63
CA ARG A 135 1.85 7.12 0.55
C ARG A 135 2.98 7.42 1.51
N ALA A 136 3.89 8.26 1.09
CA ALA A 136 5.01 8.69 1.92
C ALA A 136 5.36 10.15 1.68
N ARG A 137 6.02 10.73 2.69
CA ARG A 137 6.55 12.09 2.64
C ARG A 137 7.79 12.20 3.53
N SER A 138 8.82 12.93 3.06
CA SER A 138 9.88 13.44 3.95
C SER A 138 9.27 14.48 4.88
N ILE A 139 9.49 14.32 6.18
CA ILE A 139 8.97 15.19 7.24
C ILE A 139 10.05 16.10 7.83
N SER A 140 11.25 16.08 7.27
CA SER A 140 12.34 17.01 7.60
C SER A 140 12.45 18.06 6.49
N PRO A 141 12.47 19.39 6.84
CA PRO A 141 12.36 19.98 8.19
C PRO A 141 10.98 19.79 8.83
N ALA A 142 10.93 19.97 10.17
CA ALA A 142 9.70 19.84 10.93
C ALA A 142 8.58 20.72 10.33
N PRO A 143 7.36 20.19 10.15
CA PRO A 143 6.25 21.00 9.72
C PRO A 143 5.84 22.00 10.80
N GLU A 144 5.42 23.19 10.37
CA GLU A 144 4.80 24.16 11.29
C GLU A 144 3.47 23.61 11.82
N PRO A 145 3.11 23.90 13.08
CA PRO A 145 1.81 23.55 13.63
C PRO A 145 0.67 24.15 12.79
N VAL A 146 -0.33 23.35 12.47
CA VAL A 146 -1.46 23.76 11.62
C VAL A 146 -2.74 23.77 12.45
N HIS A 147 -3.48 24.87 12.42
CA HIS A 147 -4.78 25.06 13.11
C HIS A 147 -4.75 24.79 14.63
N GLY A 148 -3.61 24.96 15.30
CA GLY A 148 -3.49 24.74 16.73
C GLY A 148 -3.75 23.29 17.18
N VAL A 149 -3.66 22.33 16.27
CA VAL A 149 -3.76 20.92 16.62
C VAL A 149 -2.44 20.43 17.19
N THR A 150 -2.53 19.78 18.34
CA THR A 150 -1.41 19.14 19.04
C THR A 150 -1.71 17.65 19.24
N ALA A 151 -0.68 16.88 19.53
CA ALA A 151 -0.80 15.47 19.89
C ALA A 151 -0.17 15.25 21.27
N ARG A 152 -0.86 14.47 22.09
CA ARG A 152 -0.30 13.95 23.34
C ARG A 152 -0.42 12.43 23.42
N PRO A 153 0.41 11.76 24.22
CA PRO A 153 0.22 10.35 24.49
C PRO A 153 -1.19 10.07 25.04
N MET A 154 -1.80 8.96 24.62
CA MET A 154 -3.04 8.48 25.16
C MET A 154 -2.83 7.94 26.58
N THR A 155 -3.75 8.24 27.47
CA THR A 155 -3.71 7.71 28.85
C THR A 155 -4.22 6.27 28.95
N PRO A 156 -3.82 5.50 29.98
CA PRO A 156 -4.40 4.16 30.22
C PRO A 156 -5.91 4.14 30.38
N ALA A 157 -6.53 5.24 30.82
CA ALA A 157 -7.97 5.35 30.97
C ALA A 157 -8.70 5.52 29.63
N GLU A 158 -8.05 6.13 28.63
CA GLU A 158 -8.60 6.36 27.29
C GLU A 158 -8.43 5.14 26.36
N TYR A 159 -7.36 4.36 26.60
CA TYR A 159 -6.93 3.28 25.71
C TYR A 159 -8.00 2.20 25.44
N PRO A 160 -8.74 1.67 26.42
CA PRO A 160 -9.73 0.61 26.16
C PRO A 160 -10.83 1.03 25.19
N ALA A 161 -11.32 2.26 25.30
CA ALA A 161 -12.36 2.80 24.42
C ALA A 161 -11.82 3.01 22.99
N TRP A 162 -10.60 3.52 22.88
CA TRP A 162 -9.93 3.68 21.58
C TRP A 162 -9.70 2.33 20.91
N LEU A 163 -9.13 1.34 21.62
CA LEU A 163 -8.85 0.01 21.08
C LEU A 163 -10.11 -0.67 20.57
N ALA A 164 -11.21 -0.59 21.33
CA ALA A 164 -12.49 -1.13 20.92
C ALA A 164 -13.01 -0.48 19.63
N SER A 165 -12.86 0.84 19.50
CA SER A 165 -13.27 1.60 18.31
C SER A 165 -12.43 1.23 17.08
N GLU A 166 -11.11 1.18 17.20
CA GLU A 166 -10.19 0.82 16.11
C GLU A 166 -10.42 -0.62 15.65
N THR A 167 -10.57 -1.56 16.61
CA THR A 167 -10.88 -2.98 16.32
C THR A 167 -12.20 -3.11 15.58
N ALA A 168 -13.25 -2.39 16.02
CA ALA A 168 -14.56 -2.43 15.35
C ALA A 168 -14.50 -1.86 13.93
N ALA A 169 -13.76 -0.76 13.71
CA ALA A 169 -13.57 -0.19 12.39
C ALA A 169 -12.82 -1.15 11.44
N TYR A 170 -11.76 -1.79 11.94
CA TYR A 170 -10.99 -2.78 11.18
C TYR A 170 -11.83 -4.00 10.78
N VAL A 171 -12.61 -4.55 11.72
CA VAL A 171 -13.57 -5.64 11.45
C VAL A 171 -14.59 -5.23 10.38
N ALA A 172 -15.17 -4.03 10.51
CA ALA A 172 -16.15 -3.53 9.56
C ALA A 172 -15.56 -3.40 8.14
N ASP A 173 -14.30 -3.00 8.01
CA ASP A 173 -13.63 -2.89 6.72
C ASP A 173 -13.37 -4.26 6.08
N ILE A 174 -12.93 -5.26 6.86
CA ILE A 174 -12.74 -6.64 6.38
C ILE A 174 -14.06 -7.24 5.90
N VAL A 175 -15.13 -7.11 6.69
CA VAL A 175 -16.45 -7.62 6.33
C VAL A 175 -17.01 -6.92 5.09
N ARG A 176 -16.85 -5.59 4.99
CA ARG A 176 -17.29 -4.81 3.82
C ARG A 176 -16.57 -5.20 2.55
N SER A 177 -15.29 -5.59 2.64
CA SER A 177 -14.53 -6.09 1.49
C SER A 177 -14.99 -7.46 1.00
N GLY A 178 -15.84 -8.16 1.77
CA GLY A 178 -16.28 -9.52 1.47
C GLY A 178 -15.22 -10.60 1.70
N ALA A 179 -14.11 -10.25 2.34
CA ALA A 179 -12.98 -11.18 2.52
C ALA A 179 -13.25 -12.25 3.59
N MET A 180 -14.02 -11.91 4.64
CA MET A 180 -14.26 -12.81 5.78
C MET A 180 -15.66 -12.61 6.36
N SER A 181 -16.17 -13.64 7.07
CA SER A 181 -17.35 -13.50 7.93
C SER A 181 -17.06 -12.58 9.12
N PRO A 182 -18.09 -12.01 9.79
CA PRO A 182 -17.88 -11.17 10.95
C PRO A 182 -17.08 -11.86 12.08
N GLU A 183 -17.31 -13.15 12.32
CA GLU A 183 -16.61 -13.91 13.35
C GLU A 183 -15.13 -14.15 13.00
N GLU A 184 -14.82 -14.43 11.74
CA GLU A 184 -13.45 -14.59 11.26
C GLU A 184 -12.69 -13.28 11.31
N ALA A 185 -13.33 -12.18 10.87
CA ALA A 185 -12.78 -10.83 10.92
C ALA A 185 -12.48 -10.39 12.36
N ALA A 186 -13.39 -10.68 13.32
CA ALA A 186 -13.16 -10.39 14.74
C ALA A 186 -11.94 -11.16 15.28
N ARG A 187 -11.86 -12.48 15.04
CA ARG A 187 -10.69 -13.28 15.45
C ARG A 187 -9.40 -12.82 14.81
N LYS A 188 -9.45 -12.37 13.56
CA LYS A 188 -8.28 -11.78 12.89
C LYS A 188 -7.88 -10.47 13.56
N ALA A 189 -8.83 -9.58 13.83
CA ALA A 189 -8.58 -8.31 14.49
C ALA A 189 -7.93 -8.51 15.87
N ASP A 190 -8.45 -9.42 16.69
CA ASP A 190 -7.87 -9.73 18.01
C ASP A 190 -6.40 -10.18 17.89
N ARG A 191 -6.09 -11.05 16.93
CA ARG A 191 -4.71 -11.50 16.68
C ARG A 191 -3.82 -10.36 16.18
N ASP A 192 -4.29 -9.57 15.24
CA ASP A 192 -3.50 -8.50 14.62
C ASP A 192 -3.18 -7.41 15.66
N PHE A 193 -4.18 -6.93 16.41
CA PHE A 193 -3.93 -5.94 17.46
C PHE A 193 -3.09 -6.51 18.60
N GLY A 194 -3.28 -7.79 18.98
CA GLY A 194 -2.44 -8.46 19.96
C GLY A 194 -0.97 -8.58 19.51
N ASN A 195 -0.71 -8.75 18.22
CA ASN A 195 0.64 -8.79 17.65
C ASN A 195 1.25 -7.40 17.50
N LEU A 196 0.45 -6.41 17.11
CA LEU A 196 0.92 -5.05 16.86
C LEU A 196 1.11 -4.23 18.14
N LEU A 197 0.28 -4.49 19.17
CA LEU A 197 0.33 -3.82 20.47
C LEU A 197 0.37 -4.83 21.63
N PRO A 198 1.39 -5.72 21.68
CA PRO A 198 1.44 -6.81 22.67
C PRO A 198 1.54 -6.33 24.13
N GLN A 199 1.93 -5.10 24.36
CA GLN A 199 2.01 -4.46 25.68
C GLN A 199 1.10 -3.21 25.75
N GLY A 200 0.09 -3.11 24.88
CA GLY A 200 -0.79 -1.95 24.80
C GLY A 200 -0.02 -0.66 24.55
N LEU A 201 -0.27 0.35 25.37
CA LEU A 201 0.42 1.64 25.28
C LEU A 201 1.94 1.58 25.54
N ASP A 202 2.40 0.53 26.25
CA ASP A 202 3.82 0.34 26.57
C ASP A 202 4.57 -0.45 25.48
N THR A 203 3.90 -0.75 24.35
CA THR A 203 4.54 -1.44 23.23
C THR A 203 5.66 -0.56 22.64
N PRO A 204 6.91 -1.06 22.59
CA PRO A 204 8.05 -0.28 22.11
C PRO A 204 7.84 0.29 20.70
N ASP A 205 8.38 1.47 20.48
CA ASP A 205 8.34 2.19 19.20
C ASP A 205 6.91 2.47 18.67
N ASN A 206 5.90 2.43 19.54
CA ASN A 206 4.54 2.81 19.20
C ASN A 206 4.14 4.09 19.95
N SER A 207 3.43 4.96 19.26
CA SER A 207 2.74 6.11 19.84
C SER A 207 1.28 6.04 19.53
N VAL A 208 0.46 5.79 20.56
CA VAL A 208 -0.99 5.94 20.48
C VAL A 208 -1.33 7.31 21.06
N LEU A 209 -1.97 8.16 20.26
CA LEU A 209 -2.08 9.59 20.49
C LEU A 209 -3.52 10.03 20.62
N VAL A 210 -3.75 11.00 21.47
CA VAL A 210 -4.95 11.86 21.44
C VAL A 210 -4.58 13.15 20.71
N LEU A 211 -5.39 13.52 19.74
CA LEU A 211 -5.28 14.79 19.01
C LEU A 211 -6.18 15.82 19.71
N GLU A 212 -5.61 17.00 19.97
CA GLU A 212 -6.31 18.07 20.67
C GLU A 212 -6.30 19.36 19.85
N ALA A 213 -7.38 20.12 19.93
CA ALA A 213 -7.45 21.50 19.44
C ALA A 213 -8.09 22.38 20.52
N SER A 214 -7.44 23.48 20.85
CA SER A 214 -7.89 24.40 21.94
C SER A 214 -8.11 23.68 23.28
N GLY A 215 -7.32 22.64 23.56
CA GLY A 215 -7.41 21.85 24.80
C GLY A 215 -8.53 20.82 24.84
N GLU A 216 -9.27 20.64 23.75
CA GLU A 216 -10.32 19.62 23.63
C GLU A 216 -9.85 18.44 22.76
N PRO A 217 -10.12 17.18 23.13
CA PRO A 217 -9.89 16.03 22.27
C PRO A 217 -10.74 16.11 21.01
N ILE A 218 -10.10 15.96 19.85
CA ILE A 218 -10.74 16.02 18.52
C ILE A 218 -10.57 14.74 17.71
N GLY A 219 -9.75 13.80 18.20
CA GLY A 219 -9.46 12.57 17.49
C GLY A 219 -8.29 11.80 18.08
N SER A 220 -7.78 10.84 17.30
CA SER A 220 -6.68 9.97 17.69
C SER A 220 -5.74 9.67 16.52
N GLY A 221 -4.57 9.15 16.84
CA GLY A 221 -3.59 8.64 15.88
C GLY A 221 -2.79 7.50 16.45
N TRP A 222 -2.29 6.63 15.58
CA TRP A 222 -1.41 5.54 15.96
C TRP A 222 -0.24 5.45 14.98
N LEU A 223 0.98 5.55 15.53
CA LEU A 223 2.24 5.56 14.79
C LEU A 223 3.14 4.43 15.28
N LYS A 224 3.84 3.77 14.34
CA LYS A 224 4.94 2.84 14.60
C LYS A 224 6.25 3.48 14.12
N HIS A 225 7.11 3.84 15.05
CA HIS A 225 8.42 4.42 14.77
C HIS A 225 9.42 3.35 14.33
N GLY A 226 10.39 3.73 13.51
CA GLY A 226 11.39 2.80 13.00
C GLY A 226 10.80 1.58 12.29
N HIS A 227 9.60 1.69 11.72
CA HIS A 227 8.96 0.62 10.94
C HIS A 227 9.88 0.14 9.81
N LEU A 228 10.53 1.10 9.14
CA LEU A 228 11.70 0.91 8.30
C LEU A 228 12.81 1.85 8.79
N PRO A 229 14.07 1.66 8.42
CA PRO A 229 15.14 2.56 8.84
C PRO A 229 14.86 4.03 8.53
N GLY A 230 14.62 4.83 9.57
CA GLY A 230 14.30 6.25 9.50
C GLY A 230 12.87 6.58 9.05
N VAL A 231 11.95 5.61 9.12
CA VAL A 231 10.58 5.75 8.64
C VAL A 231 9.57 5.34 9.72
N THR A 232 8.68 6.26 10.07
CA THR A 232 7.48 5.97 10.85
C THR A 232 6.35 5.49 9.94
N TYR A 233 5.59 4.47 10.37
CA TYR A 233 4.36 4.02 9.74
C TYR A 233 3.13 4.50 10.52
N GLY A 234 2.18 5.16 9.84
CA GLY A 234 0.89 5.55 10.39
C GLY A 234 -0.13 4.43 10.22
N TYR A 235 -0.58 3.83 11.31
CA TYR A 235 -1.64 2.83 11.29
C TYR A 235 -3.02 3.46 11.24
N SER A 236 -3.25 4.52 12.02
CA SER A 236 -4.51 5.25 11.99
C SER A 236 -4.32 6.75 12.23
N LEU A 237 -5.23 7.53 11.67
CA LEU A 237 -5.44 8.95 11.93
C LEU A 237 -6.93 9.23 11.83
N HIS A 238 -7.55 9.55 12.95
CA HIS A 238 -8.98 9.77 13.04
C HIS A 238 -9.29 11.14 13.61
N VAL A 239 -10.15 11.90 12.91
CA VAL A 239 -10.80 13.12 13.46
C VAL A 239 -12.27 12.80 13.66
N GLU A 240 -12.75 12.99 14.89
CA GLU A 240 -14.13 12.71 15.26
C GLU A 240 -15.11 13.47 14.37
N GLU A 241 -16.25 12.86 14.05
CA GLU A 241 -17.21 13.39 13.08
C GLU A 241 -17.66 14.84 13.39
N ARG A 242 -17.93 15.11 14.66
CA ARG A 242 -18.31 16.47 15.15
C ARG A 242 -17.24 17.55 14.93
N HIS A 243 -16.01 17.13 14.64
CA HIS A 243 -14.86 18.00 14.43
C HIS A 243 -14.40 18.05 12.97
N ARG A 244 -15.01 17.26 12.06
CA ARG A 244 -14.69 17.27 10.62
C ARG A 244 -15.12 18.59 9.95
N GLY A 245 -14.53 18.87 8.79
CA GLY A 245 -14.83 20.09 8.02
C GLY A 245 -14.20 21.38 8.57
N LYS A 246 -13.48 21.31 9.70
CA LYS A 246 -12.85 22.48 10.35
C LYS A 246 -11.34 22.62 10.03
N GLY A 247 -10.82 21.85 9.08
CA GLY A 247 -9.39 21.86 8.71
C GLY A 247 -8.47 21.05 9.62
N TYR A 248 -8.99 20.42 10.66
CA TYR A 248 -8.19 19.66 11.64
C TYR A 248 -7.44 18.47 11.09
N GLY A 249 -7.87 17.87 9.98
CA GLY A 249 -7.15 16.76 9.35
C GLY A 249 -5.71 17.11 8.99
N ARG A 250 -5.49 18.32 8.46
CA ARG A 250 -4.15 18.82 8.13
C ARG A 250 -3.30 19.06 9.38
N GLY A 251 -3.92 19.62 10.43
CA GLY A 251 -3.29 19.79 11.74
C GLY A 251 -2.92 18.47 12.40
N ALA A 252 -3.82 17.48 12.32
CA ALA A 252 -3.59 16.13 12.84
C ALA A 252 -2.38 15.45 12.16
N MET A 253 -2.26 15.60 10.85
CA MET A 253 -1.08 15.09 10.12
C MET A 253 0.20 15.79 10.56
N ALA A 254 0.22 17.12 10.64
CA ALA A 254 1.38 17.88 11.10
C ALA A 254 1.78 17.50 12.54
N ALA A 255 0.82 17.29 13.44
CA ALA A 255 1.08 16.83 14.79
C ALA A 255 1.70 15.42 14.82
N GLY A 256 1.19 14.49 13.99
CA GLY A 256 1.77 13.15 13.83
C GLY A 256 3.19 13.19 13.26
N GLU A 257 3.46 14.05 12.28
CA GLU A 257 4.79 14.27 11.71
C GLU A 257 5.79 14.81 12.75
N GLN A 258 5.36 15.70 13.64
CA GLN A 258 6.19 16.19 14.75
C GLN A 258 6.54 15.07 15.73
N VAL A 259 5.60 14.17 16.04
CA VAL A 259 5.84 13.01 16.90
C VAL A 259 6.84 12.04 16.25
N ALA A 260 6.70 11.78 14.96
CA ALA A 260 7.62 10.91 14.21
C ALA A 260 9.04 11.50 14.17
N LEU A 261 9.18 12.81 13.94
CA LEU A 261 10.48 13.50 14.01
C LEU A 261 11.10 13.43 15.40
N ALA A 262 10.32 13.63 16.46
CA ALA A 262 10.80 13.53 17.85
C ALA A 262 11.29 12.11 18.19
N ALA A 263 10.75 11.09 17.53
CA ALA A 263 11.22 9.71 17.62
C ALA A 263 12.49 9.42 16.80
N GLY A 264 12.97 10.38 15.99
CA GLY A 264 14.18 10.27 15.19
C GLY A 264 13.98 9.83 13.75
N ASP A 265 12.73 9.65 13.30
CA ASP A 265 12.43 9.33 11.92
C ASP A 265 12.33 10.59 11.04
N SER A 266 12.74 10.49 9.80
CA SER A 266 12.74 11.60 8.83
C SER A 266 11.69 11.47 7.73
N MET A 267 10.95 10.35 7.72
CA MET A 267 9.89 10.05 6.76
C MET A 267 8.69 9.44 7.47
N LEU A 268 7.50 9.77 7.01
CA LEU A 268 6.25 9.15 7.43
C LEU A 268 5.57 8.51 6.22
N MET A 269 5.12 7.27 6.39
CA MET A 269 4.39 6.51 5.38
C MET A 269 3.14 5.88 5.97
N PHE A 270 2.15 5.60 5.14
CA PHE A 270 0.92 4.89 5.51
C PHE A 270 0.21 4.35 4.27
N THR A 271 -0.71 3.42 4.47
CA THR A 271 -1.60 2.93 3.41
C THR A 271 -2.99 3.54 3.56
N VAL A 272 -3.54 4.05 2.47
CA VAL A 272 -4.94 4.49 2.36
C VAL A 272 -5.70 3.57 1.44
N TRP A 273 -6.88 3.12 1.87
CA TRP A 273 -7.74 2.25 1.07
C TRP A 273 -8.43 3.02 -0.07
N GLY A 274 -8.67 2.33 -1.18
CA GLY A 274 -9.44 2.84 -2.31
C GLY A 274 -10.85 3.27 -1.91
N GLY A 275 -11.41 4.26 -2.61
CA GLY A 275 -12.74 4.81 -2.32
C GLY A 275 -12.79 5.87 -1.20
N ASN A 276 -11.69 6.12 -0.50
CA ASN A 276 -11.60 7.21 0.49
C ASN A 276 -11.01 8.49 -0.16
N GLU A 277 -11.74 9.04 -1.11
CA GLU A 277 -11.30 10.22 -1.87
C GLU A 277 -11.01 11.44 -0.98
N VAL A 278 -11.78 11.60 0.11
CA VAL A 278 -11.58 12.71 1.06
C VAL A 278 -10.20 12.61 1.71
N ALA A 279 -9.82 11.43 2.19
CA ALA A 279 -8.51 11.20 2.76
C ALA A 279 -7.40 11.31 1.70
N MET A 280 -7.61 10.73 0.52
CA MET A 280 -6.64 10.81 -0.59
C MET A 280 -6.34 12.26 -0.99
N ASN A 281 -7.38 13.12 -1.08
CA ASN A 281 -7.24 14.54 -1.39
C ASN A 281 -6.52 15.30 -0.25
N LEU A 282 -6.85 14.99 1.01
CA LEU A 282 -6.16 15.54 2.16
C LEU A 282 -4.66 15.24 2.08
N TYR A 283 -4.28 13.99 1.89
CA TYR A 283 -2.89 13.54 1.83
C TYR A 283 -2.13 14.17 0.66
N THR A 284 -2.74 14.23 -0.52
CA THR A 284 -2.16 14.93 -1.68
C THR A 284 -1.90 16.40 -1.37
N SER A 285 -2.87 17.10 -0.76
CA SER A 285 -2.75 18.52 -0.38
C SER A 285 -1.72 18.77 0.72
N ALA A 286 -1.42 17.74 1.53
CA ALA A 286 -0.39 17.74 2.55
C ALA A 286 1.00 17.34 2.02
N GLY A 287 1.13 17.07 0.72
CA GLY A 287 2.41 16.76 0.05
C GLY A 287 2.85 15.30 0.15
N TYR A 288 1.96 14.39 0.54
CA TYR A 288 2.24 12.96 0.49
C TYR A 288 2.16 12.44 -0.94
N GLN A 289 3.24 11.84 -1.38
CA GLN A 289 3.33 11.23 -2.71
C GLN A 289 2.77 9.80 -2.69
N VAL A 290 2.17 9.38 -3.80
CA VAL A 290 1.83 7.98 -4.03
C VAL A 290 3.13 7.25 -4.41
N VAL A 291 3.55 6.33 -3.56
CA VAL A 291 4.74 5.48 -3.78
C VAL A 291 4.34 4.21 -4.52
N GLU A 292 3.25 3.61 -4.07
CA GLU A 292 2.64 2.45 -4.72
C GLU A 292 1.12 2.66 -4.82
N GLU A 293 0.55 2.18 -5.91
CA GLU A 293 -0.90 2.08 -6.07
C GLU A 293 -1.27 0.65 -6.47
N SER A 294 -2.09 0.01 -5.65
CA SER A 294 -2.64 -1.31 -5.93
C SER A 294 -3.99 -1.17 -6.63
N ARG A 295 -4.13 -1.84 -7.78
CA ARG A 295 -5.37 -1.90 -8.54
C ARG A 295 -5.79 -3.33 -8.79
N THR A 296 -7.09 -3.56 -8.99
CA THR A 296 -7.63 -4.89 -9.32
C THR A 296 -8.73 -4.81 -10.37
N LEU A 297 -8.82 -5.90 -11.13
CA LEU A 297 -9.88 -6.19 -12.06
C LEU A 297 -10.54 -7.53 -11.71
N ASP A 298 -11.85 -7.61 -11.64
CA ASP A 298 -12.56 -8.89 -11.54
C ASP A 298 -12.53 -9.58 -12.91
N LEU A 299 -12.03 -10.82 -12.94
CA LEU A 299 -11.90 -11.59 -14.17
C LEU A 299 -13.22 -12.30 -14.50
N PRO A 300 -13.57 -12.38 -15.79
CA PRO A 300 -14.75 -13.12 -16.21
C PRO A 300 -14.61 -14.60 -15.82
N GLN A 301 -15.63 -15.13 -15.18
CA GLN A 301 -15.68 -16.57 -14.88
C GLN A 301 -16.08 -17.29 -16.14
N GLY A 302 -15.26 -18.23 -16.59
CA GLY A 302 -15.63 -19.12 -17.69
C GLY A 302 -16.95 -19.79 -17.36
N SER A 303 -17.90 -19.79 -18.31
CA SER A 303 -19.11 -20.58 -18.17
C SER A 303 -18.70 -22.05 -18.02
N ALA A 304 -19.02 -22.65 -16.85
CA ALA A 304 -18.78 -24.05 -16.55
C ALA A 304 -19.60 -24.95 -17.49
#